data_19a64410c55147158e280a7d25e69f1c
#
_entry.id   19a64410c55147158e280a7d25e69f1c
#
_cell.length_a   1.000
_cell.length_b   1.000
_cell.length_c   1.000
_cell.angle_alpha   90.00
_cell.angle_beta   90.00
_cell.angle_gamma   90.00
#
_symmetry.space_group_name_H-M   'P 1'
#
loop_
_entity.id
_entity.type
_entity.pdbx_description
1 polymer ?
#
loop_
_entity_poly.entity_id
_entity_poly.type
_entity_poly.pdbx_seq_one_letter_code
_entity_poly.pdbx_strand_id
1 'polypeptide(L)'
;MAIIEWEDLECPYCAHAFPFVHAAINHYKIPLVRYDFHIPSHMWSHEGALYARYLEDKVSPELATEYRRELFASQEKIANKDDLDRFTKAFFAAHGKSLPFVLDPTGQLEREVNAGDALGHRLNSRMYTPTIIVVTPTAWIEVKDVSDLYEAIDQAEAKVQRASR
;
A
#
# COMPACT_ATOMS: atom_id res chain seq x y z
N MET A 1 -6.12 -9.77 -14.77
CA MET A 1 -5.32 -10.11 -13.58
C MET A 1 -4.85 -8.82 -12.93
N ALA A 2 -4.78 -8.80 -11.58
CA ALA A 2 -4.30 -7.68 -10.79
C ALA A 2 -3.67 -8.20 -9.49
N ILE A 3 -2.85 -7.37 -8.84
CA ILE A 3 -2.43 -7.59 -7.46
C ILE A 3 -3.32 -6.71 -6.57
N ILE A 4 -3.84 -7.29 -5.48
CA ILE A 4 -4.48 -6.56 -4.39
C ILE A 4 -3.58 -6.68 -3.18
N GLU A 5 -3.26 -5.55 -2.54
CA GLU A 5 -2.38 -5.50 -1.39
C GLU A 5 -3.01 -4.70 -0.26
N TRP A 6 -2.98 -5.24 0.95
CA TRP A 6 -3.18 -4.49 2.19
C TRP A 6 -1.83 -4.26 2.83
N GLU A 7 -1.46 -3.00 2.99
CA GLU A 7 -0.18 -2.60 3.56
C GLU A 7 -0.34 -1.63 4.75
N ASP A 8 0.64 -1.67 5.63
CA ASP A 8 0.80 -0.74 6.75
C ASP A 8 2.16 -0.05 6.61
N LEU A 9 2.17 1.27 6.59
CA LEU A 9 3.39 2.05 6.35
C LEU A 9 4.42 1.98 7.48
N GLU A 10 4.02 1.52 8.67
CA GLU A 10 4.92 1.28 9.80
C GLU A 10 5.38 -0.19 9.88
N CYS A 11 4.80 -1.08 9.05
CA CYS A 11 5.13 -2.50 9.05
C CYS A 11 6.46 -2.78 8.31
N PRO A 12 7.47 -3.39 8.96
CA PRO A 12 8.76 -3.70 8.30
C PRO A 12 8.64 -4.76 7.22
N TYR A 13 7.67 -5.68 7.33
CA TYR A 13 7.41 -6.67 6.28
C TYR A 13 6.79 -6.03 5.04
N CYS A 14 6.00 -4.95 5.18
CA CYS A 14 5.52 -4.16 4.05
C CYS A 14 6.67 -3.41 3.37
N ALA A 15 7.57 -2.82 4.15
CA ALA A 15 8.79 -2.20 3.61
C ALA A 15 9.63 -3.20 2.80
N HIS A 16 9.75 -4.44 3.29
CA HIS A 16 10.43 -5.52 2.56
C HIS A 16 9.69 -5.92 1.27
N ALA A 17 8.36 -6.04 1.31
CA ALA A 17 7.56 -6.47 0.18
C ALA A 17 7.46 -5.42 -0.94
N PHE A 18 7.46 -4.14 -0.60
CA PHE A 18 7.22 -3.03 -1.52
C PHE A 18 8.05 -3.09 -2.82
N PRO A 19 9.38 -3.27 -2.81
CA PRO A 19 10.17 -3.35 -4.05
C PRO A 19 9.81 -4.57 -4.90
N PHE A 20 9.46 -5.71 -4.31
CA PHE A 20 9.06 -6.91 -5.04
C PHE A 20 7.72 -6.73 -5.75
N VAL A 21 6.74 -6.17 -5.05
CA VAL A 21 5.41 -5.87 -5.62
C VAL A 21 5.54 -4.90 -6.79
N HIS A 22 6.31 -3.80 -6.61
CA HIS A 22 6.52 -2.82 -7.67
C HIS A 22 7.33 -3.37 -8.86
N ALA A 23 8.30 -4.24 -8.62
CA ALA A 23 9.00 -4.94 -9.70
C ALA A 23 8.06 -5.86 -10.48
N ALA A 24 7.20 -6.61 -9.78
CA ALA A 24 6.25 -7.53 -10.40
C ALA A 24 5.22 -6.80 -11.26
N ILE A 25 4.56 -5.74 -10.75
CA ILE A 25 3.57 -4.98 -11.54
C ILE A 25 4.20 -4.33 -12.78
N ASN A 26 5.45 -3.88 -12.67
CA ASN A 26 6.18 -3.32 -13.80
C ASN A 26 6.59 -4.38 -14.83
N HIS A 27 6.97 -5.57 -14.39
CA HIS A 27 7.34 -6.69 -15.27
C HIS A 27 6.13 -7.24 -16.03
N TYR A 28 5.07 -7.59 -15.30
CA TYR A 28 3.87 -8.21 -15.88
C TYR A 28 2.88 -7.21 -16.47
N LYS A 29 3.08 -5.90 -16.27
CA LYS A 29 2.17 -4.83 -16.72
C LYS A 29 0.73 -5.01 -16.17
N ILE A 30 0.62 -5.45 -14.95
CA ILE A 30 -0.66 -5.65 -14.26
C ILE A 30 -0.90 -4.53 -13.23
N PRO A 31 -2.17 -4.15 -12.99
CA PRO A 31 -2.49 -3.12 -12.00
C PRO A 31 -2.28 -3.62 -10.58
N LEU A 32 -1.94 -2.67 -9.71
CA LEU A 32 -1.94 -2.80 -8.25
C LEU A 32 -3.15 -2.05 -7.68
N VAL A 33 -3.96 -2.75 -6.90
CA VAL A 33 -5.01 -2.17 -6.06
C VAL A 33 -4.53 -2.22 -4.63
N ARG A 34 -4.28 -1.05 -4.05
CA ARG A 34 -3.74 -0.94 -2.70
C ARG A 34 -4.80 -0.47 -1.73
N TYR A 35 -4.83 -1.11 -0.58
CA TYR A 35 -5.60 -0.71 0.58
C TYR A 35 -4.65 -0.43 1.75
N ASP A 36 -4.85 0.69 2.40
CA ASP A 36 -4.19 0.97 3.68
C ASP A 36 -4.86 0.13 4.78
N PHE A 37 -4.04 -0.48 5.63
CA PHE A 37 -4.51 -1.28 6.76
C PHE A 37 -3.59 -1.01 7.96
N HIS A 38 -4.09 -0.29 8.94
CA HIS A 38 -3.27 0.06 10.10
C HIS A 38 -3.37 -1.00 11.20
N ILE A 39 -2.20 -1.45 11.68
CA ILE A 39 -2.11 -2.34 12.83
C ILE A 39 -2.25 -1.50 14.10
N PRO A 40 -3.16 -1.84 15.04
CA PRO A 40 -3.45 -0.99 16.19
C PRO A 40 -2.27 -0.65 17.10
N SER A 41 -1.19 -1.44 17.08
CA SER A 41 0.04 -1.17 17.83
C SER A 41 0.99 -0.21 17.12
N HIS A 42 0.76 0.10 15.84
CA HIS A 42 1.56 1.03 15.08
C HIS A 42 1.10 2.47 15.36
N MET A 43 2.04 3.32 15.74
CA MET A 43 1.70 4.64 16.30
C MET A 43 1.40 5.70 15.26
N TRP A 44 2.00 5.57 14.06
CA TRP A 44 1.93 6.61 13.04
C TRP A 44 1.45 6.10 11.67
N SER A 45 1.20 4.80 11.52
CA SER A 45 0.84 4.22 10.23
C SER A 45 -0.45 4.82 9.66
N HIS A 46 -1.44 5.09 10.50
CA HIS A 46 -2.71 5.70 10.09
C HIS A 46 -2.51 7.12 9.51
N GLU A 47 -1.76 7.98 10.20
CA GLU A 47 -1.42 9.29 9.65
C GLU A 47 -0.57 9.22 8.39
N GLY A 48 0.37 8.28 8.35
CA GLY A 48 1.15 8.00 7.13
C GLY A 48 0.27 7.65 5.94
N ALA A 49 -0.76 6.83 6.17
CA ALA A 49 -1.75 6.47 5.15
C ALA A 49 -2.55 7.68 4.67
N LEU A 50 -2.96 8.57 5.58
CA LEU A 50 -3.67 9.81 5.21
C LEU A 50 -2.80 10.72 4.32
N TYR A 51 -1.52 10.90 4.64
CA TYR A 51 -0.59 11.66 3.80
C TYR A 51 -0.39 11.01 2.43
N ALA A 52 -0.21 9.71 2.38
CA ALA A 52 -0.06 8.98 1.12
C ALA A 52 -1.32 9.07 0.26
N ARG A 53 -2.51 8.94 0.86
CA ARG A 53 -3.79 9.08 0.18
C ARG A 53 -4.02 10.50 -0.31
N TYR A 54 -3.67 11.50 0.49
CA TYR A 54 -3.72 12.90 0.04
C TYR A 54 -2.86 13.13 -1.22
N LEU A 55 -1.63 12.62 -1.23
CA LEU A 55 -0.76 12.72 -2.40
C LEU A 55 -1.39 12.04 -3.62
N GLU A 56 -1.94 10.85 -3.46
CA GLU A 56 -2.57 10.07 -4.52
C GLU A 56 -3.76 10.81 -5.14
N ASP A 57 -4.66 11.33 -4.30
CA ASP A 57 -5.92 11.91 -4.75
C ASP A 57 -5.82 13.38 -5.18
N LYS A 58 -4.92 14.13 -4.55
CA LYS A 58 -4.88 15.61 -4.68
C LYS A 58 -3.63 16.12 -5.38
N VAL A 59 -2.60 15.28 -5.56
CA VAL A 59 -1.34 15.70 -6.18
C VAL A 59 -1.00 14.81 -7.38
N SER A 60 -0.49 13.62 -7.16
CA SER A 60 -0.27 12.61 -8.20
C SER A 60 -0.06 11.21 -7.60
N PRO A 61 -0.56 10.15 -8.27
CA PRO A 61 -0.31 8.76 -7.85
C PRO A 61 1.18 8.37 -7.84
N GLU A 62 1.96 8.94 -8.76
CA GLU A 62 3.41 8.71 -8.82
C GLU A 62 4.11 9.26 -7.59
N LEU A 63 3.74 10.48 -7.17
CA LEU A 63 4.31 11.12 -5.98
C LEU A 63 3.87 10.38 -4.70
N ALA A 64 2.65 9.87 -4.65
CA ALA A 64 2.18 9.02 -3.56
C ALA A 64 3.00 7.72 -3.46
N THR A 65 3.32 7.11 -4.59
CA THR A 65 4.17 5.91 -4.65
C THR A 65 5.60 6.22 -4.19
N GLU A 66 6.14 7.37 -4.57
CA GLU A 66 7.46 7.83 -4.14
C GLU A 66 7.50 8.11 -2.64
N TYR A 67 6.48 8.77 -2.11
CA TYR A 67 6.31 9.00 -0.67
C TYR A 67 6.32 7.69 0.11
N ARG A 68 5.53 6.69 -0.31
CA ARG A 68 5.50 5.37 0.33
C ARG A 68 6.88 4.71 0.31
N ARG A 69 7.57 4.76 -0.82
CA ARG A 69 8.94 4.19 -0.96
C ARG A 69 9.93 4.84 -0.01
N GLU A 70 9.96 6.18 0.06
CA GLU A 70 10.88 6.89 0.93
C GLU A 70 10.51 6.72 2.41
N LEU A 71 9.22 6.66 2.72
CA LEU A 71 8.73 6.41 4.08
C LEU A 71 9.13 5.01 4.55
N PHE A 72 8.96 3.98 3.74
CA PHE A 72 9.42 2.62 4.02
C PHE A 72 10.95 2.56 4.23
N ALA A 73 11.71 3.25 3.41
CA ALA A 73 13.16 3.34 3.56
C ALA A 73 13.61 4.12 4.81
N SER A 74 12.71 4.88 5.42
CA SER A 74 13.00 5.74 6.58
C SER A 74 12.36 5.25 7.88
N GLN A 75 11.68 4.09 7.90
CA GLN A 75 10.93 3.60 9.07
C GLN A 75 11.75 3.62 10.36
N GLU A 76 13.00 3.20 10.33
CA GLU A 76 13.88 3.16 11.51
C GLU A 76 14.17 4.56 12.11
N LYS A 77 13.93 5.64 11.35
CA LYS A 77 14.16 7.02 11.76
C LYS A 77 12.89 7.70 12.27
N ILE A 78 11.75 7.03 12.18
CA ILE A 78 10.44 7.56 12.54
C ILE A 78 9.94 6.79 13.76
N ALA A 79 10.11 7.38 14.93
CA ALA A 79 9.73 6.75 16.18
C ALA A 79 8.32 7.15 16.66
N ASN A 80 7.75 8.22 16.12
CA ASN A 80 6.48 8.79 16.56
C ASN A 80 5.87 9.70 15.47
N LYS A 81 4.68 10.23 15.75
CA LYS A 81 3.94 11.12 14.84
C LYS A 81 4.68 12.44 14.52
N ASP A 82 5.44 12.99 15.46
CA ASP A 82 6.21 14.21 15.21
C ASP A 82 7.37 13.95 14.24
N ASP A 83 7.98 12.78 14.30
CA ASP A 83 8.99 12.36 13.33
C ASP A 83 8.39 12.19 11.94
N LEU A 84 7.21 11.54 11.86
CA LEU A 84 6.47 11.41 10.61
C LEU A 84 6.12 12.77 10.01
N ASP A 85 5.63 13.71 10.83
CA ASP A 85 5.27 15.05 10.38
C ASP A 85 6.49 15.81 9.83
N ARG A 86 7.64 15.71 10.51
CA ARG A 86 8.90 16.29 10.00
C ARG A 86 9.33 15.67 8.68
N PHE A 87 9.28 14.34 8.58
CA PHE A 87 9.56 13.61 7.35
C PHE A 87 8.66 14.07 6.21
N THR A 88 7.35 14.11 6.46
CA THR A 88 6.34 14.47 5.46
C THR A 88 6.52 15.92 4.99
N LYS A 89 6.75 16.87 5.89
CA LYS A 89 7.05 18.27 5.54
C LYS A 89 8.29 18.40 4.68
N ALA A 90 9.36 17.68 5.02
CA ALA A 90 10.60 17.67 4.24
C ALA A 90 10.38 17.07 2.84
N PHE A 91 9.62 15.96 2.75
CA PHE A 91 9.26 15.34 1.47
C PHE A 91 8.47 16.31 0.58
N PHE A 92 7.43 16.95 1.10
CA PHE A 92 6.65 17.94 0.34
C PHE A 92 7.53 19.09 -0.15
N ALA A 93 8.37 19.65 0.72
CA ALA A 93 9.28 20.74 0.36
C ALA A 93 10.28 20.33 -0.73
N ALA A 94 10.85 19.13 -0.64
CA ALA A 94 11.78 18.58 -1.65
C ALA A 94 11.16 18.46 -3.04
N HIS A 95 9.83 18.25 -3.10
CA HIS A 95 9.07 18.15 -4.35
C HIS A 95 8.38 19.47 -4.76
N GLY A 96 8.75 20.59 -4.14
CA GLY A 96 8.17 21.90 -4.45
C GLY A 96 6.68 22.02 -4.11
N LYS A 97 6.22 21.25 -3.13
CA LYS A 97 4.84 21.23 -2.64
C LYS A 97 4.77 21.78 -1.22
N SER A 98 3.57 22.22 -0.84
CA SER A 98 3.28 22.66 0.52
C SER A 98 2.27 21.71 1.14
N LEU A 99 2.52 21.27 2.36
CA LEU A 99 1.54 20.52 3.13
C LEU A 99 0.39 21.47 3.51
N PRO A 100 -0.89 21.13 3.25
CA PRO A 100 -2.02 21.98 3.60
C PRO A 100 -2.16 22.06 5.13
N PHE A 101 -2.67 23.19 5.62
CA PHE A 101 -2.92 23.39 7.06
C PHE A 101 -3.95 22.38 7.61
N VAL A 102 -4.96 22.04 6.81
CA VAL A 102 -5.92 20.97 7.11
C VAL A 102 -5.83 19.95 5.97
N LEU A 103 -5.35 18.75 6.28
CA LEU A 103 -5.13 17.69 5.29
C LEU A 103 -6.44 17.16 4.71
N ASP A 104 -7.43 16.91 5.56
CA ASP A 104 -8.72 16.29 5.20
C ASP A 104 -9.92 17.08 5.72
N PRO A 105 -10.23 18.24 5.12
CA PRO A 105 -11.30 19.13 5.61
C PRO A 105 -12.70 18.51 5.49
N THR A 106 -12.87 17.47 4.69
CA THR A 106 -14.16 16.79 4.45
C THR A 106 -14.27 15.44 5.13
N GLY A 107 -13.18 14.93 5.70
CA GLY A 107 -13.08 13.56 6.22
C GLY A 107 -13.14 12.49 5.13
N GLN A 108 -12.86 12.84 3.86
CA GLN A 108 -12.88 11.89 2.74
C GLN A 108 -11.73 10.90 2.85
N LEU A 109 -10.51 11.38 3.08
CA LEU A 109 -9.31 10.55 3.19
C LEU A 109 -9.42 9.57 4.36
N GLU A 110 -9.93 10.06 5.49
CA GLU A 110 -10.19 9.24 6.68
C GLU A 110 -11.17 8.10 6.36
N ARG A 111 -12.26 8.39 5.64
CA ARG A 111 -13.23 7.35 5.24
C ARG A 111 -12.62 6.33 4.28
N GLU A 112 -11.75 6.75 3.37
CA GLU A 112 -11.09 5.86 2.41
C GLU A 112 -10.09 4.92 3.09
N VAL A 113 -9.25 5.44 3.99
CA VAL A 113 -8.34 4.63 4.81
C VAL A 113 -9.12 3.64 5.67
N ASN A 114 -10.14 4.10 6.39
CA ASN A 114 -10.97 3.24 7.24
C ASN A 114 -11.77 2.19 6.42
N ALA A 115 -12.13 2.49 5.18
CA ALA A 115 -12.77 1.51 4.29
C ALA A 115 -11.82 0.37 3.91
N GLY A 116 -10.53 0.66 3.73
CA GLY A 116 -9.48 -0.35 3.52
C GLY A 116 -9.35 -1.30 4.70
N ASP A 117 -9.28 -0.76 5.93
CA ASP A 117 -9.29 -1.54 7.16
C ASP A 117 -10.52 -2.43 7.29
N ALA A 118 -11.70 -1.83 7.12
CA ALA A 118 -12.97 -2.55 7.23
C ALA A 118 -13.10 -3.68 6.20
N LEU A 119 -12.60 -3.46 4.98
CA LEU A 119 -12.57 -4.50 3.95
C LEU A 119 -11.63 -5.63 4.34
N GLY A 120 -10.42 -5.31 4.80
CA GLY A 120 -9.45 -6.28 5.28
C GLY A 120 -10.03 -7.18 6.38
N HIS A 121 -10.62 -6.57 7.40
CA HIS A 121 -11.26 -7.32 8.51
C HIS A 121 -12.43 -8.20 8.08
N ARG A 122 -13.19 -7.81 7.07
CA ARG A 122 -14.28 -8.65 6.50
C ARG A 122 -13.74 -9.86 5.76
N LEU A 123 -12.60 -9.73 5.11
CA LEU A 123 -11.96 -10.85 4.39
C LEU A 123 -11.29 -11.82 5.37
N ASN A 124 -10.65 -11.30 6.40
CA ASN A 124 -9.99 -12.11 7.42
C ASN A 124 -9.97 -11.36 8.75
N SER A 125 -10.65 -11.89 9.77
CA SER A 125 -10.66 -11.30 11.11
C SER A 125 -9.28 -11.21 11.79
N ARG A 126 -8.31 -11.98 11.30
CA ARG A 126 -6.89 -11.98 11.73
C ARG A 126 -6.01 -11.41 10.61
N MET A 127 -6.46 -10.31 10.02
CA MET A 127 -5.72 -9.63 8.97
C MET A 127 -4.31 -9.27 9.43
N TYR A 128 -3.35 -9.48 8.56
CA TYR A 128 -1.94 -9.13 8.76
C TYR A 128 -1.43 -8.34 7.55
N THR A 129 -0.31 -7.68 7.71
CA THR A 129 0.32 -6.92 6.62
C THR A 129 1.76 -7.37 6.40
N PRO A 130 2.22 -7.41 5.14
CA PRO A 130 1.40 -7.25 3.95
C PRO A 130 0.50 -8.46 3.71
N THR A 131 -0.74 -8.24 3.28
CA THR A 131 -1.56 -9.28 2.65
C THR A 131 -1.60 -9.02 1.17
N ILE A 132 -1.07 -9.94 0.37
CA ILE A 132 -0.92 -9.82 -1.09
C ILE A 132 -1.73 -10.91 -1.76
N ILE A 133 -2.61 -10.53 -2.68
CA ILE A 133 -3.47 -11.44 -3.42
C ILE A 133 -3.33 -11.17 -4.92
N VAL A 134 -2.99 -12.20 -5.69
CA VAL A 134 -3.09 -12.20 -7.16
C VAL A 134 -4.50 -12.62 -7.55
N VAL A 135 -5.23 -11.73 -8.24
CA VAL A 135 -6.62 -12.00 -8.65
C VAL A 135 -6.75 -12.09 -10.17
N THR A 136 -7.63 -12.98 -10.61
CA THR A 136 -8.08 -13.12 -12.00
C THR A 136 -9.61 -13.14 -12.03
N PRO A 137 -10.27 -13.10 -13.21
CA PRO A 137 -11.72 -13.20 -13.27
C PRO A 137 -12.31 -14.48 -12.66
N THR A 138 -11.53 -15.55 -12.57
CA THR A 138 -12.02 -16.88 -12.17
C THR A 138 -11.33 -17.47 -10.94
N ALA A 139 -10.27 -16.85 -10.43
CA ALA A 139 -9.47 -17.37 -9.33
C ALA A 139 -8.70 -16.27 -8.59
N TRP A 140 -8.26 -16.61 -7.39
CA TRP A 140 -7.31 -15.80 -6.63
C TRP A 140 -6.27 -16.69 -5.95
N ILE A 141 -5.10 -16.12 -5.68
CA ILE A 141 -3.98 -16.77 -4.99
C ILE A 141 -3.45 -15.79 -3.95
N GLU A 142 -3.51 -16.18 -2.68
CA GLU A 142 -2.85 -15.44 -1.61
C GLU A 142 -1.36 -15.77 -1.59
N VAL A 143 -0.53 -14.75 -1.65
CA VAL A 143 0.94 -14.88 -1.61
C VAL A 143 1.38 -14.82 -0.15
N LYS A 144 1.84 -15.93 0.39
CA LYS A 144 2.25 -16.05 1.79
C LYS A 144 3.66 -15.52 2.06
N ASP A 145 4.55 -15.67 1.11
CA ASP A 145 5.88 -15.09 1.10
C ASP A 145 6.05 -14.29 -0.19
N VAL A 146 6.50 -13.05 -0.07
CA VAL A 146 6.66 -12.16 -1.23
C VAL A 146 7.66 -12.71 -2.26
N SER A 147 8.59 -13.57 -1.86
CA SER A 147 9.50 -14.28 -2.79
C SER A 147 8.76 -15.18 -3.78
N ASP A 148 7.54 -15.65 -3.44
CA ASP A 148 6.71 -16.50 -4.28
C ASP A 148 5.80 -15.70 -5.24
N LEU A 149 5.86 -14.36 -5.21
CA LEU A 149 4.93 -13.50 -5.94
C LEU A 149 4.96 -13.76 -7.46
N TYR A 150 6.12 -13.90 -8.05
CA TYR A 150 6.28 -14.18 -9.49
C TYR A 150 5.67 -15.53 -9.85
N GLU A 151 5.95 -16.56 -9.05
CA GLU A 151 5.36 -17.89 -9.25
C GLU A 151 3.84 -17.86 -9.14
N ALA A 152 3.30 -17.13 -8.18
CA ALA A 152 1.85 -16.96 -8.02
C ALA A 152 1.20 -16.28 -9.23
N ILE A 153 1.85 -15.27 -9.81
CA ILE A 153 1.39 -14.61 -11.03
C ILE A 153 1.39 -15.57 -12.21
N ASP A 154 2.50 -16.31 -12.43
CA ASP A 154 2.61 -17.29 -13.50
C ASP A 154 1.56 -18.40 -13.39
N GLN A 155 1.31 -18.90 -12.17
CA GLN A 155 0.24 -19.87 -11.90
C GLN A 155 -1.14 -19.32 -12.20
N ALA A 156 -1.40 -18.04 -11.86
CA ALA A 156 -2.68 -17.38 -12.15
C ALA A 156 -2.90 -17.22 -13.66
N GLU A 157 -1.88 -16.83 -14.41
CA GLU A 157 -1.93 -16.76 -15.89
C GLU A 157 -2.23 -18.11 -16.53
N ALA A 158 -1.54 -19.15 -16.08
CA ALA A 158 -1.75 -20.50 -16.61
C ALA A 158 -3.19 -21.01 -16.36
N LYS A 159 -3.82 -20.65 -15.22
CA LYS A 159 -5.21 -20.98 -14.94
C LYS A 159 -6.18 -20.26 -15.87
N VAL A 160 -5.96 -18.97 -16.15
CA VAL A 160 -6.79 -18.20 -17.10
C VAL A 160 -6.71 -18.79 -18.50
N GLN A 161 -5.50 -19.11 -18.98
CA GLN A 161 -5.30 -19.69 -20.31
C GLN A 161 -6.00 -21.06 -20.48
N ARG A 162 -6.03 -21.88 -19.43
CA ARG A 162 -6.75 -23.18 -19.46
C ARG A 162 -8.25 -23.02 -19.46
N ALA A 163 -8.79 -22.03 -18.76
CA ALA A 163 -10.23 -21.76 -18.70
C ALA A 163 -10.78 -21.15 -20.01
N SER A 164 -9.90 -20.62 -20.87
CA SER A 164 -10.25 -19.98 -22.17
C SER A 164 -10.20 -20.95 -23.34
N ARG A 165 -9.84 -22.20 -23.13
CA ARG A 165 -9.83 -23.29 -24.13
C ARG A 165 -11.02 -24.20 -23.96
#